data_86a23846595dde69f4614b9fc673a231
#
_entry.id   86a23846595dde69f4614b9fc673a231
#
_cell.length_a   1.000
_cell.length_b   1.000
_cell.length_c   1.000
_cell.angle_alpha   90.00
_cell.angle_beta   90.00
_cell.angle_gamma   90.00
#
_symmetry.space_group_name_H-M   'P 1'
#
loop_
_entity.id
_entity.type
_entity.pdbx_description
1 polymer ?
#
loop_
_entity_poly.entity_id
_entity_poly.type
_entity_poly.pdbx_seq_one_letter_code
_entity_poly.pdbx_strand_id
1 'polypeptide(L)'
;MKSRSWITLGITVLLIAAVSFVALHGVQVGKYIFKPVSEAISLGLDLRGGISTEYVATDTSVEDFDTLMNGTVEVLRSRLTNSGFTEATVARQGNDRVRVEIPDVSDPEQVIEIIGKPAHLEFREPDGTVVIEGKDIKEAFVTMDQESTRYEVAFELNDEGAGKFAEATGRLIGRAISIYLDDDLVSAPNVQSAITGGRGVITLGNLTQEESFEEATNLAMLIMSGALPLDIEESETRAISATLGIKAIDGALLAGLIGLAIIILFMIVMYRLPGVAASLALCIYVLIVFYALAISGAQLTLQGIAGILLGIGMAVDANVIIFERFREELKAGRTPMNALKFGYKNALSAIIDANVTTIIAAVVLLYFGTGTIKGFATTLLIGVVASLITAVFISRFLCKQVLRLGATGNAWYTR
;
A
#
# COMPACT_ATOMS: atom_id res chain seq x y z
N MET A 1 -11.63 -21.25 -43.16
CA MET A 1 -12.08 -20.42 -42.01
C MET A 1 -12.09 -21.18 -40.66
N LYS A 2 -12.59 -22.44 -40.63
CA LYS A 2 -12.63 -23.27 -39.42
C LYS A 2 -11.23 -23.51 -38.78
N SER A 3 -10.23 -23.84 -39.62
CA SER A 3 -8.85 -24.08 -39.15
C SER A 3 -8.24 -22.86 -38.43
N ARG A 4 -8.44 -21.65 -38.98
CA ARG A 4 -7.96 -20.40 -38.32
C ARG A 4 -8.56 -20.17 -36.94
N SER A 5 -9.85 -20.50 -36.72
CA SER A 5 -10.50 -20.29 -35.41
C SER A 5 -10.02 -21.29 -34.36
N TRP A 6 -9.74 -22.55 -34.75
CA TRP A 6 -9.11 -23.52 -33.87
C TRP A 6 -7.71 -23.08 -33.44
N ILE A 7 -6.90 -22.59 -34.39
CA ILE A 7 -5.57 -22.06 -34.10
C ILE A 7 -5.66 -20.86 -33.17
N THR A 8 -6.58 -19.92 -33.42
CA THR A 8 -6.75 -18.74 -32.57
C THR A 8 -7.16 -19.12 -31.14
N LEU A 9 -8.12 -20.04 -30.95
CA LEU A 9 -8.52 -20.50 -29.63
C LEU A 9 -7.39 -21.24 -28.92
N GLY A 10 -6.66 -22.11 -29.65
CA GLY A 10 -5.49 -22.81 -29.12
C GLY A 10 -4.41 -21.86 -28.65
N ILE A 11 -4.09 -20.84 -29.46
CA ILE A 11 -3.14 -19.76 -29.09
C ILE A 11 -3.65 -19.01 -27.84
N THR A 12 -4.95 -18.68 -27.77
CA THR A 12 -5.50 -17.99 -26.60
C THR A 12 -5.36 -18.81 -25.32
N VAL A 13 -5.69 -20.10 -25.38
CA VAL A 13 -5.53 -21.00 -24.23
C VAL A 13 -4.07 -21.12 -23.81
N LEU A 14 -3.17 -21.25 -24.79
CA LEU A 14 -1.74 -21.35 -24.56
C LEU A 14 -1.17 -20.04 -23.95
N LEU A 15 -1.66 -18.89 -24.40
CA LEU A 15 -1.30 -17.58 -23.86
C LEU A 15 -1.82 -17.41 -22.42
N ILE A 16 -3.05 -17.80 -22.14
CA ILE A 16 -3.60 -17.82 -20.77
C ILE A 16 -2.72 -18.69 -19.87
N ALA A 17 -2.40 -19.91 -20.31
CA ALA A 17 -1.56 -20.83 -19.56
C ALA A 17 -0.14 -20.27 -19.32
N ALA A 18 0.47 -19.65 -20.32
CA ALA A 18 1.78 -19.03 -20.21
C ALA A 18 1.78 -17.84 -19.24
N VAL A 19 0.79 -16.94 -19.36
CA VAL A 19 0.65 -15.78 -18.46
C VAL A 19 0.34 -16.23 -17.03
N SER A 20 -0.51 -17.26 -16.86
CA SER A 20 -0.78 -17.85 -15.54
C SER A 20 0.47 -18.49 -14.93
N PHE A 21 1.28 -19.16 -15.77
CA PHE A 21 2.55 -19.73 -15.30
C PHE A 21 3.53 -18.64 -14.83
N VAL A 22 3.65 -17.54 -15.57
CA VAL A 22 4.48 -16.39 -15.16
C VAL A 22 3.91 -15.75 -13.88
N ALA A 23 2.60 -15.65 -13.75
CA ALA A 23 1.95 -15.10 -12.56
C ALA A 23 2.24 -15.92 -11.29
N LEU A 24 2.34 -17.25 -11.42
CA LEU A 24 2.55 -18.16 -10.28
C LEU A 24 4.03 -18.34 -9.91
N HIS A 25 4.92 -18.40 -10.90
CA HIS A 25 6.32 -18.79 -10.68
C HIS A 25 7.32 -17.66 -10.90
N GLY A 26 6.86 -16.52 -11.51
CA GLY A 26 7.77 -15.53 -12.02
C GLY A 26 8.61 -16.06 -13.19
N VAL A 27 9.28 -15.19 -13.91
CA VAL A 27 10.20 -15.57 -14.99
C VAL A 27 11.29 -14.51 -15.11
N GLN A 28 12.52 -14.94 -15.32
CA GLN A 28 13.63 -14.06 -15.64
C GLN A 28 13.86 -14.08 -17.17
N VAL A 29 13.71 -12.91 -17.80
CA VAL A 29 13.95 -12.72 -19.24
C VAL A 29 15.10 -11.73 -19.42
N GLY A 30 16.29 -12.25 -19.65
CA GLY A 30 17.49 -11.42 -19.78
C GLY A 30 17.81 -10.66 -18.50
N LYS A 31 17.75 -9.33 -18.55
CA LYS A 31 17.99 -8.44 -17.38
C LYS A 31 16.72 -8.15 -16.56
N TYR A 32 15.55 -8.54 -17.05
CA TYR A 32 14.27 -8.27 -16.38
C TYR A 32 13.81 -9.48 -15.57
N ILE A 33 13.52 -9.26 -14.30
CA ILE A 33 12.96 -10.27 -13.39
C ILE A 33 11.49 -9.93 -13.20
N PHE A 34 10.60 -10.78 -13.72
CA PHE A 34 9.17 -10.73 -13.44
C PHE A 34 8.91 -11.58 -12.19
N LYS A 35 8.71 -10.91 -11.05
CA LYS A 35 8.38 -11.61 -9.79
C LYS A 35 7.03 -12.33 -9.89
N PRO A 36 6.81 -13.42 -9.13
CA PRO A 36 5.48 -13.99 -8.96
C PRO A 36 4.50 -12.91 -8.49
N VAL A 37 3.25 -12.99 -8.90
CA VAL A 37 2.23 -12.01 -8.52
C VAL A 37 2.04 -11.97 -7.00
N SER A 38 2.21 -13.10 -6.31
CA SER A 38 2.19 -13.20 -4.85
C SER A 38 3.25 -12.34 -4.13
N GLU A 39 4.40 -12.13 -4.76
CA GLU A 39 5.48 -11.29 -4.24
C GLU A 39 5.41 -9.84 -4.74
N ALA A 40 4.68 -9.61 -5.85
CA ALA A 40 4.53 -8.30 -6.46
C ALA A 40 3.38 -7.49 -5.85
N ILE A 41 2.43 -8.15 -5.18
CA ILE A 41 1.30 -7.49 -4.52
C ILE A 41 1.68 -7.21 -3.06
N SER A 42 1.65 -5.94 -2.67
CA SER A 42 1.82 -5.54 -1.28
C SER A 42 0.60 -5.97 -0.46
N LEU A 43 0.83 -6.66 0.65
CA LEU A 43 -0.23 -7.07 1.56
C LEU A 43 -0.48 -5.98 2.60
N GLY A 44 -1.74 -5.72 2.93
CA GLY A 44 -2.13 -4.82 4.00
C GLY A 44 -1.87 -5.42 5.39
N LEU A 45 -1.93 -4.57 6.40
CA LEU A 45 -1.65 -4.91 7.78
C LEU A 45 -2.54 -6.04 8.33
N ASP A 46 -3.79 -6.11 7.88
CA ASP A 46 -4.76 -7.15 8.24
C ASP A 46 -4.39 -8.56 7.73
N LEU A 47 -3.54 -8.64 6.72
CA LEU A 47 -3.03 -9.90 6.15
C LEU A 47 -1.63 -10.27 6.63
N ARG A 48 -0.74 -9.29 6.82
CA ARG A 48 0.63 -9.50 7.30
C ARG A 48 0.74 -9.56 8.82
N GLY A 49 -0.19 -8.88 9.50
CA GLY A 49 -0.05 -8.55 10.91
C GLY A 49 0.83 -7.34 11.13
N GLY A 50 0.89 -6.84 12.34
CA GLY A 50 1.65 -5.66 12.71
C GLY A 50 0.86 -4.72 13.59
N ILE A 51 1.22 -3.44 13.58
CA ILE A 51 0.65 -2.42 14.45
C ILE A 51 0.00 -1.32 13.62
N SER A 52 -1.19 -0.90 14.04
CA SER A 52 -1.85 0.31 13.54
C SER A 52 -2.09 1.24 14.72
N THR A 53 -1.46 2.41 14.69
CA THR A 53 -1.66 3.47 15.70
C THR A 53 -2.28 4.69 15.05
N GLU A 54 -3.25 5.28 15.74
CA GLU A 54 -3.89 6.53 15.36
C GLU A 54 -3.49 7.62 16.34
N TYR A 55 -2.95 8.72 15.82
CA TYR A 55 -2.59 9.92 16.56
C TYR A 55 -3.57 11.04 16.24
N VAL A 56 -3.90 11.86 17.23
CA VAL A 56 -4.77 13.03 17.11
C VAL A 56 -3.98 14.27 17.47
N ALA A 57 -4.09 15.34 16.70
CA ALA A 57 -3.49 16.62 17.03
C ALA A 57 -4.17 17.21 18.26
N THR A 58 -3.38 17.66 19.25
CA THR A 58 -3.87 18.23 20.52
C THR A 58 -4.46 19.61 20.33
N ASP A 59 -3.94 20.39 19.39
CA ASP A 59 -4.43 21.73 19.05
C ASP A 59 -4.70 21.88 17.55
N THR A 60 -5.95 22.12 17.19
CA THR A 60 -6.39 22.33 15.82
C THR A 60 -6.56 23.81 15.45
N SER A 61 -6.34 24.71 16.42
CA SER A 61 -6.53 26.16 16.25
C SER A 61 -5.26 26.90 15.77
N VAL A 62 -4.18 26.16 15.53
CA VAL A 62 -2.88 26.70 15.10
C VAL A 62 -2.96 27.25 13.68
N GLU A 63 -2.32 28.39 13.43
CA GLU A 63 -2.20 28.99 12.11
C GLU A 63 -1.48 28.01 11.15
N ASP A 64 -1.93 27.91 9.91
CA ASP A 64 -1.41 26.95 8.90
C ASP A 64 -1.49 25.45 9.31
N PHE A 65 -2.50 25.07 10.08
CA PHE A 65 -2.71 23.71 10.57
C PHE A 65 -2.52 22.61 9.51
N ASP A 66 -3.05 22.81 8.31
CA ASP A 66 -2.91 21.83 7.22
C ASP A 66 -1.47 21.62 6.76
N THR A 67 -0.68 22.67 6.73
CA THR A 67 0.76 22.61 6.39
C THR A 67 1.53 21.89 7.49
N LEU A 68 1.27 22.24 8.74
CA LEU A 68 1.90 21.61 9.91
C LEU A 68 1.51 20.12 10.02
N MET A 69 0.25 19.78 9.77
CA MET A 69 -0.22 18.39 9.76
C MET A 69 0.48 17.55 8.67
N ASN A 70 0.63 18.10 7.46
CA ASN A 70 1.38 17.43 6.39
C ASN A 70 2.86 17.29 6.74
N GLY A 71 3.46 18.30 7.37
CA GLY A 71 4.81 18.24 7.91
C GLY A 71 4.97 17.13 8.95
N THR A 72 4.02 17.01 9.88
CA THR A 72 4.00 15.94 10.89
C THR A 72 3.96 14.55 10.25
N VAL A 73 3.15 14.36 9.21
CA VAL A 73 3.11 13.10 8.45
C VAL A 73 4.47 12.77 7.83
N GLU A 74 5.16 13.76 7.23
CA GLU A 74 6.47 13.53 6.62
C GLU A 74 7.56 13.24 7.67
N VAL A 75 7.54 13.92 8.81
CA VAL A 75 8.47 13.64 9.92
C VAL A 75 8.27 12.24 10.44
N LEU A 76 7.03 11.81 10.72
CA LEU A 76 6.72 10.45 11.17
C LEU A 76 7.16 9.40 10.15
N ARG A 77 6.94 9.65 8.86
CA ARG A 77 7.39 8.77 7.78
C ARG A 77 8.92 8.65 7.74
N SER A 78 9.62 9.77 7.87
CA SER A 78 11.07 9.81 7.91
C SER A 78 11.62 9.05 9.11
N ARG A 79 11.06 9.24 10.30
CA ARG A 79 11.44 8.50 11.51
C ARG A 79 11.34 6.99 11.33
N LEU A 80 10.20 6.52 10.83
CA LEU A 80 9.95 5.11 10.59
C LEU A 80 10.92 4.52 9.55
N THR A 81 11.13 5.24 8.46
CA THR A 81 12.06 4.82 7.40
C THR A 81 13.50 4.71 7.93
N ASN A 82 13.95 5.72 8.69
CA ASN A 82 15.28 5.74 9.28
C ASN A 82 15.47 4.69 10.37
N SER A 83 14.39 4.32 11.08
CA SER A 83 14.38 3.23 12.06
C SER A 83 14.27 1.83 11.41
N GLY A 84 14.35 1.74 10.08
CA GLY A 84 14.33 0.48 9.35
C GLY A 84 12.93 -0.01 8.95
N PHE A 85 11.85 0.68 9.33
CA PHE A 85 10.47 0.34 8.96
C PHE A 85 10.10 0.91 7.59
N THR A 86 10.81 0.48 6.55
CA THR A 86 10.64 1.00 5.17
C THR A 86 9.29 0.71 4.54
N GLU A 87 8.56 -0.28 5.05
CA GLU A 87 7.21 -0.64 4.58
C GLU A 87 6.10 0.01 5.41
N ALA A 88 6.45 0.82 6.42
CA ALA A 88 5.48 1.55 7.21
C ALA A 88 4.72 2.57 6.37
N THR A 89 3.43 2.68 6.65
CA THR A 89 2.54 3.64 5.98
C THR A 89 2.11 4.71 6.98
N VAL A 90 2.37 5.96 6.66
CA VAL A 90 1.89 7.12 7.42
C VAL A 90 0.94 7.91 6.54
N ALA A 91 -0.29 8.08 6.99
CA ALA A 91 -1.33 8.74 6.21
C ALA A 91 -2.21 9.63 7.11
N ARG A 92 -2.51 10.83 6.61
CA ARG A 92 -3.52 11.70 7.24
C ARG A 92 -4.89 11.07 7.15
N GLN A 93 -5.64 11.07 8.24
CA GLN A 93 -7.01 10.57 8.33
C GLN A 93 -7.94 11.67 8.84
N GLY A 94 -8.90 12.08 7.99
CA GLY A 94 -9.72 13.25 8.32
C GLY A 94 -8.91 14.55 8.35
N ASN A 95 -9.29 15.46 9.27
CA ASN A 95 -8.64 16.76 9.35
C ASN A 95 -7.51 16.81 10.40
N ASP A 96 -7.66 16.08 11.50
CA ASP A 96 -6.88 16.21 12.74
C ASP A 96 -6.14 14.95 13.16
N ARG A 97 -6.14 13.89 12.34
CA ARG A 97 -5.58 12.59 12.70
C ARG A 97 -4.50 12.13 11.74
N VAL A 98 -3.56 11.38 12.27
CA VAL A 98 -2.53 10.66 11.51
C VAL A 98 -2.61 9.18 11.87
N ARG A 99 -2.73 8.33 10.86
CA ARG A 99 -2.64 6.89 11.03
C ARG A 99 -1.27 6.39 10.60
N VAL A 100 -0.67 5.61 11.46
CA VAL A 100 0.59 4.92 11.25
C VAL A 100 0.34 3.42 11.24
N GLU A 101 0.74 2.75 10.17
CA GLU A 101 0.62 1.31 10.02
C GLU A 101 2.00 0.71 9.75
N ILE A 102 2.41 -0.25 10.59
CA ILE A 102 3.74 -0.88 10.50
C ILE A 102 3.53 -2.38 10.44
N PRO A 103 3.77 -3.00 9.26
CA PRO A 103 3.66 -4.44 9.09
C PRO A 103 4.82 -5.19 9.74
N ASP A 104 4.59 -6.48 10.00
CA ASP A 104 5.60 -7.46 10.45
C ASP A 104 6.28 -7.14 11.80
N VAL A 105 5.69 -6.28 12.63
CA VAL A 105 6.21 -5.96 13.96
C VAL A 105 5.55 -6.83 15.01
N SER A 106 6.37 -7.45 15.85
CA SER A 106 5.91 -8.32 16.95
C SER A 106 5.79 -7.61 18.28
N ASP A 107 6.51 -6.51 18.48
CA ASP A 107 6.51 -5.75 19.72
C ASP A 107 5.99 -4.32 19.50
N PRO A 108 4.75 -4.03 20.00
CA PRO A 108 4.17 -2.71 19.89
C PRO A 108 4.93 -1.63 20.67
N GLU A 109 5.54 -1.98 21.79
CA GLU A 109 6.12 -1.00 22.72
C GLU A 109 7.33 -0.30 22.11
N GLN A 110 8.18 -1.03 21.38
CA GLN A 110 9.32 -0.45 20.65
C GLN A 110 8.89 0.60 19.61
N VAL A 111 7.79 0.33 18.94
CA VAL A 111 7.30 1.22 17.89
C VAL A 111 6.66 2.47 18.45
N ILE A 112 5.85 2.31 19.51
CA ILE A 112 5.21 3.43 20.22
C ILE A 112 6.29 4.36 20.78
N GLU A 113 7.39 3.81 21.28
CA GLU A 113 8.51 4.60 21.82
C GLU A 113 9.22 5.43 20.73
N ILE A 114 9.40 4.88 19.53
CA ILE A 114 10.02 5.60 18.37
C ILE A 114 9.08 6.67 17.82
N ILE A 115 7.78 6.43 17.80
CA ILE A 115 6.78 7.34 17.21
C ILE A 115 6.27 8.35 18.20
N GLY A 116 6.01 7.90 19.44
CA GLY A 116 5.22 8.63 20.44
C GLY A 116 5.97 9.73 21.18
N LYS A 117 7.30 9.78 21.11
CA LYS A 117 8.06 10.86 21.73
C LYS A 117 8.36 11.96 20.72
N PRO A 118 7.75 13.15 20.87
CA PRO A 118 8.21 14.32 20.14
C PRO A 118 9.65 14.56 20.56
N ALA A 119 10.61 14.37 19.67
CA ALA A 119 12.00 14.60 19.98
C ALA A 119 12.30 16.11 19.86
N HIS A 120 12.02 16.85 20.90
CA HIS A 120 12.38 18.26 20.98
C HIS A 120 13.78 18.37 21.61
N LEU A 121 14.80 18.35 20.77
CA LEU A 121 16.17 18.50 21.22
C LEU A 121 16.47 19.97 21.49
N GLU A 122 16.93 20.26 22.70
CA GLU A 122 17.35 21.58 23.11
C GLU A 122 18.69 21.54 23.82
N PHE A 123 19.52 22.53 23.52
CA PHE A 123 20.72 22.80 24.27
C PHE A 123 20.45 24.01 25.16
N ARG A 124 20.48 23.82 26.49
CA ARG A 124 20.13 24.85 27.47
C ARG A 124 21.36 25.29 28.27
N GLU A 125 21.46 26.59 28.54
CA GLU A 125 22.38 27.15 29.51
C GLU A 125 21.98 26.73 30.93
N PRO A 126 22.86 26.91 31.95
CA PRO A 126 22.52 26.56 33.35
C PRO A 126 21.36 27.36 33.94
N ASP A 127 20.98 28.46 33.34
CA ASP A 127 19.81 29.28 33.73
C ASP A 127 18.51 28.88 33.02
N GLY A 128 18.55 27.83 32.15
CA GLY A 128 17.43 27.33 31.38
C GLY A 128 17.24 28.01 30.03
N THR A 129 18.07 28.95 29.64
CA THR A 129 17.97 29.61 28.32
C THR A 129 18.34 28.65 27.22
N VAL A 130 17.46 28.52 26.22
CA VAL A 130 17.70 27.67 25.02
C VAL A 130 18.69 28.35 24.11
N VAL A 131 19.79 27.68 23.79
CA VAL A 131 20.87 28.12 22.91
C VAL A 131 20.60 27.74 21.45
N ILE A 132 20.37 26.44 21.22
CA ILE A 132 20.07 25.86 19.91
C ILE A 132 18.99 24.78 20.10
N GLU A 133 18.23 24.57 19.04
CA GLU A 133 17.19 23.57 18.94
C GLU A 133 17.48 22.56 17.83
N GLY A 134 16.71 21.49 17.75
CA GLY A 134 16.84 20.47 16.70
C GLY A 134 16.84 21.04 15.28
N LYS A 135 16.09 22.11 15.00
CA LYS A 135 16.07 22.82 13.70
C LYS A 135 17.40 23.48 13.31
N ASP A 136 18.26 23.77 14.30
CA ASP A 136 19.58 24.34 14.09
C ASP A 136 20.62 23.27 13.70
N ILE A 137 20.28 21.99 13.79
CA ILE A 137 21.14 20.85 13.42
C ILE A 137 20.94 20.52 11.95
N LYS A 138 22.05 20.47 11.22
CA LYS A 138 22.09 20.10 9.81
C LYS A 138 22.22 18.59 9.61
N GLU A 139 23.07 17.94 10.44
CA GLU A 139 23.36 16.51 10.36
C GLU A 139 23.70 15.97 11.74
N ALA A 140 23.25 14.74 12.03
CA ALA A 140 23.66 13.98 13.22
C ALA A 140 23.91 12.54 12.84
N PHE A 141 25.02 11.96 13.34
CA PHE A 141 25.44 10.60 13.02
C PHE A 141 26.19 9.96 14.17
N VAL A 142 26.16 8.64 14.20
CA VAL A 142 26.88 7.85 15.21
C VAL A 142 28.36 7.88 14.94
N THR A 143 29.16 8.15 15.95
CA THR A 143 30.61 8.05 15.92
C THR A 143 31.10 7.24 17.13
N MET A 144 32.32 6.74 17.06
CA MET A 144 32.94 5.98 18.16
C MET A 144 34.07 6.80 18.77
N ASP A 145 34.01 7.01 20.07
CA ASP A 145 35.12 7.57 20.81
C ASP A 145 36.29 6.57 20.87
N GLN A 146 37.46 7.01 20.41
CA GLN A 146 38.65 6.15 20.32
C GLN A 146 39.27 5.81 21.69
N GLU A 147 39.01 6.59 22.73
CA GLU A 147 39.58 6.37 24.07
C GLU A 147 38.66 5.44 24.89
N SER A 148 37.35 5.68 24.88
CA SER A 148 36.36 4.91 25.67
C SER A 148 35.80 3.69 24.95
N THR A 149 36.01 3.57 23.64
CA THR A 149 35.41 2.53 22.77
C THR A 149 33.88 2.51 22.78
N ARG A 150 33.26 3.62 23.17
CA ARG A 150 31.79 3.81 23.23
C ARG A 150 31.31 4.59 22.04
N TYR A 151 30.05 4.40 21.69
CA TYR A 151 29.41 5.17 20.64
C TYR A 151 28.79 6.46 21.20
N GLU A 152 28.90 7.52 20.42
CA GLU A 152 28.46 8.87 20.71
C GLU A 152 27.73 9.43 19.49
N VAL A 153 26.96 10.51 19.67
CA VAL A 153 26.30 11.22 18.55
C VAL A 153 27.08 12.48 18.19
N ALA A 154 27.70 12.46 17.03
CA ALA A 154 28.28 13.66 16.43
C ALA A 154 27.19 14.46 15.71
N PHE A 155 27.22 15.78 15.82
CA PHE A 155 26.31 16.67 15.11
C PHE A 155 27.02 17.80 14.39
N GLU A 156 26.45 18.27 13.29
CA GLU A 156 26.86 19.45 12.55
C GLU A 156 25.67 20.44 12.53
N LEU A 157 25.95 21.71 12.89
CA LEU A 157 24.96 22.76 12.90
C LEU A 157 24.88 23.45 11.54
N ASN A 158 23.72 24.04 11.24
CA ASN A 158 23.60 24.98 10.14
C ASN A 158 24.30 26.30 10.48
N ASP A 159 24.44 27.22 9.53
CA ASP A 159 25.19 28.48 9.70
C ASP A 159 24.61 29.35 10.84
N GLU A 160 23.31 29.38 11.02
CA GLU A 160 22.62 30.14 12.07
C GLU A 160 22.90 29.51 13.45
N GLY A 161 22.71 28.19 13.58
CA GLY A 161 22.98 27.43 14.79
C GLY A 161 24.46 27.49 15.19
N ALA A 162 25.38 27.40 14.23
CA ALA A 162 26.81 27.52 14.48
C ALA A 162 27.18 28.88 15.08
N GLY A 163 26.56 29.95 14.60
CA GLY A 163 26.75 31.30 15.16
C GLY A 163 26.25 31.40 16.60
N LYS A 164 25.03 30.97 16.87
CA LYS A 164 24.45 30.94 18.22
C LYS A 164 25.28 30.09 19.19
N PHE A 165 25.71 28.93 18.72
CA PHE A 165 26.48 27.97 19.54
C PHE A 165 27.89 28.47 19.84
N ALA A 166 28.54 29.13 18.88
CA ALA A 166 29.84 29.76 19.07
C ALA A 166 29.79 30.87 20.14
N GLU A 167 28.78 31.73 20.10
CA GLU A 167 28.56 32.79 21.08
C GLU A 167 28.31 32.22 22.48
N ALA A 168 27.39 31.23 22.60
CA ALA A 168 27.06 30.62 23.88
C ALA A 168 28.25 29.84 24.45
N THR A 169 28.95 29.04 23.67
CA THR A 169 30.14 28.29 24.14
C THR A 169 31.26 29.19 24.53
N GLY A 170 31.43 30.37 23.87
CA GLY A 170 32.39 31.39 24.27
C GLY A 170 32.11 31.99 25.63
N ARG A 171 30.84 32.18 26.00
CA ARG A 171 30.41 32.71 27.31
C ARG A 171 30.45 31.67 28.43
N LEU A 172 30.29 30.40 28.06
CA LEU A 172 30.11 29.30 29.00
C LEU A 172 31.37 28.44 29.22
N ILE A 173 32.57 28.97 28.88
CA ILE A 173 33.81 28.22 29.14
C ILE A 173 33.92 27.84 30.62
N GLY A 174 34.10 26.55 30.90
CA GLY A 174 34.14 25.99 32.25
C GLY A 174 32.79 25.73 32.91
N ARG A 175 31.67 25.98 32.19
CA ARG A 175 30.31 25.66 32.60
C ARG A 175 29.71 24.55 31.73
N ALA A 176 28.67 23.89 32.23
CA ALA A 176 27.96 22.89 31.45
C ALA A 176 26.95 23.51 30.48
N ILE A 177 26.78 22.87 29.33
CA ILE A 177 25.59 23.03 28.45
C ILE A 177 24.80 21.75 28.59
N SER A 178 23.58 21.88 29.06
CA SER A 178 22.68 20.74 29.24
C SER A 178 21.93 20.44 27.96
N ILE A 179 21.94 19.18 27.53
CA ILE A 179 21.29 18.70 26.31
C ILE A 179 20.04 17.93 26.76
N TYR A 180 18.90 18.45 26.42
CA TYR A 180 17.60 17.86 26.70
C TYR A 180 16.98 17.30 25.44
N LEU A 181 16.39 16.12 25.57
CA LEU A 181 15.48 15.56 24.61
C LEU A 181 14.09 15.56 25.26
N ASP A 182 13.22 16.44 24.79
CA ASP A 182 12.00 16.82 25.51
C ASP A 182 12.33 17.43 26.90
N ASP A 183 11.88 16.81 27.97
CA ASP A 183 12.20 17.22 29.35
C ASP A 183 13.28 16.35 30.00
N ASP A 184 13.78 15.31 29.30
CA ASP A 184 14.78 14.39 29.81
C ASP A 184 16.20 14.91 29.52
N LEU A 185 17.02 14.98 30.58
CA LEU A 185 18.44 15.35 30.45
C LEU A 185 19.25 14.20 29.87
N VAL A 186 19.66 14.34 28.63
CA VAL A 186 20.48 13.33 27.92
C VAL A 186 21.96 13.44 28.31
N SER A 187 22.48 14.67 28.34
CA SER A 187 23.90 14.93 28.65
C SER A 187 24.11 16.35 29.12
N ALA A 188 25.15 16.59 29.91
CA ALA A 188 25.53 17.93 30.38
C ALA A 188 27.07 18.13 30.33
N PRO A 189 27.66 18.15 29.12
CA PRO A 189 29.11 18.33 28.98
C PRO A 189 29.58 19.74 29.40
N ASN A 190 30.78 19.80 30.00
CA ASN A 190 31.40 21.06 30.27
C ASN A 190 32.09 21.64 29.00
N VAL A 191 31.83 22.90 28.74
CA VAL A 191 32.45 23.61 27.63
C VAL A 191 33.93 23.86 27.93
N GLN A 192 34.84 23.26 27.17
CA GLN A 192 36.28 23.42 27.33
C GLN A 192 36.83 24.63 26.57
N SER A 193 36.26 24.94 25.42
CA SER A 193 36.62 26.05 24.55
C SER A 193 35.44 26.48 23.70
N ALA A 194 35.49 27.72 23.13
CA ALA A 194 34.49 28.16 22.18
C ALA A 194 34.47 27.28 20.92
N ILE A 195 33.29 26.80 20.56
CA ILE A 195 33.08 25.90 19.42
C ILE A 195 32.63 26.75 18.22
N THR A 196 33.57 27.21 17.43
CA THR A 196 33.31 28.08 16.26
C THR A 196 33.04 27.28 14.98
N GLY A 197 33.33 25.98 14.94
CA GLY A 197 33.21 25.14 13.77
C GLY A 197 31.82 24.50 13.57
N GLY A 198 30.86 24.79 14.44
CA GLY A 198 29.50 24.24 14.33
C GLY A 198 29.39 22.71 14.47
N ARG A 199 30.41 22.06 14.99
CA ARG A 199 30.42 20.59 15.21
C ARG A 199 30.62 20.25 16.68
N GLY A 200 29.88 19.30 17.17
CA GLY A 200 29.97 18.81 18.53
C GLY A 200 29.66 17.32 18.63
N VAL A 201 29.85 16.79 19.84
CA VAL A 201 29.57 15.39 20.14
C VAL A 201 28.73 15.34 21.43
N ILE A 202 27.70 14.51 21.39
CA ILE A 202 26.84 14.22 22.55
C ILE A 202 27.31 12.89 23.13
N THR A 203 27.87 12.91 24.30
CA THR A 203 28.32 11.74 25.02
C THR A 203 27.15 11.14 25.81
N LEU A 204 26.87 9.87 25.59
CA LEU A 204 25.85 9.11 26.28
C LEU A 204 26.45 8.50 27.55
N GLY A 205 25.91 8.71 28.69
CA GLY A 205 26.26 8.22 30.01
C GLY A 205 27.18 6.97 30.12
N ASN A 206 27.13 6.28 31.27
CA ASN A 206 27.98 5.07 31.47
C ASN A 206 27.31 3.80 30.94
N LEU A 207 27.19 3.67 29.61
CA LEU A 207 26.62 2.51 28.94
C LEU A 207 27.72 1.52 28.50
N THR A 208 27.36 0.26 28.28
CA THR A 208 28.22 -0.71 27.60
C THR A 208 28.38 -0.34 26.13
N GLN A 209 29.32 -0.97 25.42
CA GLN A 209 29.54 -0.68 24.00
C GLN A 209 28.28 -0.97 23.16
N GLU A 210 27.58 -2.05 23.44
CA GLU A 210 26.38 -2.47 22.71
C GLU A 210 25.20 -1.53 23.02
N GLU A 211 24.93 -1.22 24.27
CA GLU A 211 23.91 -0.26 24.71
C GLU A 211 24.21 1.15 24.16
N SER A 212 25.46 1.60 24.15
CA SER A 212 25.82 2.91 23.62
C SER A 212 25.61 3.01 22.10
N PHE A 213 25.79 1.93 21.35
CA PHE A 213 25.50 1.89 19.93
C PHE A 213 24.02 2.03 19.64
N GLU A 214 23.17 1.28 20.37
CA GLU A 214 21.73 1.32 20.23
C GLU A 214 21.19 2.70 20.60
N GLU A 215 21.59 3.26 21.73
CA GLU A 215 21.15 4.58 22.23
C GLU A 215 21.65 5.71 21.31
N ALA A 216 22.91 5.68 20.85
CA ALA A 216 23.46 6.67 19.92
C ALA A 216 22.73 6.62 18.58
N THR A 217 22.37 5.42 18.12
CA THR A 217 21.63 5.26 16.87
C THR A 217 20.23 5.84 16.99
N ASN A 218 19.53 5.53 18.07
CA ASN A 218 18.20 6.07 18.34
C ASN A 218 18.22 7.59 18.47
N LEU A 219 19.16 8.13 19.25
CA LEU A 219 19.29 9.58 19.44
C LEU A 219 19.63 10.32 18.13
N ALA A 220 20.58 9.80 17.34
CA ALA A 220 20.91 10.41 16.05
C ALA A 220 19.72 10.41 15.09
N MET A 221 18.93 9.34 15.06
CA MET A 221 17.69 9.27 14.27
C MET A 221 16.64 10.28 14.74
N LEU A 222 16.43 10.41 16.05
CA LEU A 222 15.49 11.36 16.63
C LEU A 222 15.88 12.80 16.29
N ILE A 223 17.17 13.13 16.40
CA ILE A 223 17.71 14.45 16.04
C ILE A 223 17.48 14.74 14.56
N MET A 224 17.82 13.79 13.69
CA MET A 224 17.70 13.96 12.23
C MET A 224 16.25 14.04 11.75
N SER A 225 15.33 13.39 12.45
CA SER A 225 13.89 13.44 12.09
C SER A 225 13.20 14.75 12.49
N GLY A 226 13.86 15.59 13.31
CA GLY A 226 13.33 16.88 13.75
C GLY A 226 12.21 16.80 14.79
N ALA A 227 11.84 17.92 15.36
CA ALA A 227 10.63 18.05 16.18
C ALA A 227 9.38 17.87 15.30
N LEU A 228 8.32 17.29 15.88
CA LEU A 228 7.03 17.26 15.21
C LEU A 228 6.48 18.68 15.08
N PRO A 229 6.01 19.09 13.88
CA PRO A 229 5.44 20.42 13.70
C PRO A 229 4.15 20.65 14.51
N LEU A 230 3.43 19.58 14.85
CA LEU A 230 2.24 19.59 15.70
C LEU A 230 2.40 18.58 16.83
N ASP A 231 1.93 18.96 18.00
CA ASP A 231 1.78 18.04 19.11
C ASP A 231 0.64 17.05 18.81
N ILE A 232 0.94 15.77 18.91
CA ILE A 232 0.00 14.69 18.66
C ILE A 232 -0.04 13.74 19.86
N GLU A 233 -1.23 13.25 20.17
CA GLU A 233 -1.43 12.25 21.22
C GLU A 233 -1.92 10.95 20.60
N GLU A 234 -1.49 9.82 21.18
CA GLU A 234 -1.99 8.50 20.81
C GLU A 234 -3.46 8.38 21.18
N SER A 235 -4.30 8.11 20.18
CA SER A 235 -5.74 7.92 20.37
C SER A 235 -6.10 6.44 20.47
N GLU A 236 -5.54 5.62 19.58
CA GLU A 236 -5.84 4.19 19.53
C GLU A 236 -4.67 3.42 18.93
N THR A 237 -4.25 2.34 19.61
CA THR A 237 -3.28 1.39 19.07
C THR A 237 -3.90 0.00 18.98
N ARG A 238 -3.78 -0.63 17.82
CA ARG A 238 -4.25 -1.98 17.51
C ARG A 238 -3.11 -2.84 17.04
N ALA A 239 -2.85 -3.92 17.76
CA ALA A 239 -1.95 -4.98 17.28
C ALA A 239 -2.75 -6.04 16.54
N ILE A 240 -2.35 -6.35 15.32
CA ILE A 240 -3.00 -7.33 14.43
C ILE A 240 -2.07 -8.53 14.29
N SER A 241 -2.56 -9.71 14.67
CA SER A 241 -1.75 -10.93 14.58
C SER A 241 -1.65 -11.44 13.13
N ALA A 242 -0.42 -11.71 12.67
CA ALA A 242 -0.12 -12.30 11.37
C ALA A 242 -0.82 -13.66 11.14
N THR A 243 -1.05 -14.44 12.21
CA THR A 243 -1.68 -15.77 12.09
C THR A 243 -3.12 -15.73 11.59
N LEU A 244 -3.85 -14.64 11.86
CA LEU A 244 -5.20 -14.44 11.34
C LEU A 244 -5.18 -14.15 9.84
N GLY A 245 -4.25 -13.33 9.38
CA GLY A 245 -4.08 -12.96 7.98
C GLY A 245 -3.74 -14.15 7.09
N ILE A 246 -2.77 -14.97 7.47
CA ILE A 246 -2.36 -16.17 6.71
C ILE A 246 -3.54 -17.14 6.54
N LYS A 247 -4.28 -17.44 7.63
CA LYS A 247 -5.46 -18.31 7.55
C LYS A 247 -6.57 -17.73 6.67
N ALA A 248 -6.71 -16.40 6.68
CA ALA A 248 -7.69 -15.71 5.85
C ALA A 248 -7.32 -15.78 4.36
N ILE A 249 -6.04 -15.66 4.00
CA ILE A 249 -5.55 -15.80 2.63
C ILE A 249 -5.82 -17.22 2.11
N ASP A 250 -5.44 -18.24 2.87
CA ASP A 250 -5.66 -19.66 2.49
C ASP A 250 -7.14 -19.97 2.29
N GLY A 251 -7.97 -19.51 3.23
CA GLY A 251 -9.42 -19.66 3.14
C GLY A 251 -10.03 -18.93 1.93
N ALA A 252 -9.57 -17.72 1.66
CA ALA A 252 -10.03 -16.92 0.53
C ALA A 252 -9.60 -17.50 -0.83
N LEU A 253 -8.37 -18.01 -0.93
CA LEU A 253 -7.89 -18.70 -2.13
C LEU A 253 -8.74 -19.94 -2.43
N LEU A 254 -8.99 -20.77 -1.41
CA LEU A 254 -9.85 -21.96 -1.56
C LEU A 254 -11.28 -21.56 -1.96
N ALA A 255 -11.88 -20.58 -1.29
CA ALA A 255 -13.21 -20.08 -1.60
C ALA A 255 -13.28 -19.48 -3.02
N GLY A 256 -12.25 -18.74 -3.43
CA GLY A 256 -12.12 -18.19 -4.77
C GLY A 256 -12.05 -19.26 -5.86
N LEU A 257 -11.25 -20.29 -5.66
CA LEU A 257 -11.15 -21.43 -6.59
C LEU A 257 -12.46 -22.20 -6.71
N ILE A 258 -13.12 -22.48 -5.59
CA ILE A 258 -14.43 -23.15 -5.57
C ILE A 258 -15.47 -22.28 -6.28
N GLY A 259 -15.55 -20.97 -5.94
CA GLY A 259 -16.46 -20.03 -6.57
C GLY A 259 -16.24 -19.93 -8.08
N LEU A 260 -14.99 -19.81 -8.51
CA LEU A 260 -14.62 -19.76 -9.93
C LEU A 260 -15.04 -21.05 -10.65
N ALA A 261 -14.80 -22.22 -10.06
CA ALA A 261 -15.19 -23.51 -10.64
C ALA A 261 -16.71 -23.64 -10.79
N ILE A 262 -17.48 -23.22 -9.77
CA ILE A 262 -18.94 -23.22 -9.81
C ILE A 262 -19.46 -22.29 -10.91
N ILE A 263 -18.90 -21.09 -11.04
CA ILE A 263 -19.27 -20.11 -12.07
C ILE A 263 -18.95 -20.66 -13.47
N ILE A 264 -17.78 -21.22 -13.68
CA ILE A 264 -17.40 -21.83 -14.97
C ILE A 264 -18.36 -22.96 -15.32
N LEU A 265 -18.66 -23.86 -14.38
CA LEU A 265 -19.61 -24.95 -14.59
C LEU A 265 -21.01 -24.41 -14.94
N PHE A 266 -21.51 -23.44 -14.18
CA PHE A 266 -22.79 -22.77 -14.44
C PHE A 266 -22.83 -22.19 -15.86
N MET A 267 -21.79 -21.43 -16.27
CA MET A 267 -21.74 -20.81 -17.60
C MET A 267 -21.73 -21.85 -18.70
N ILE A 268 -20.99 -22.96 -18.56
CA ILE A 268 -20.94 -24.02 -19.57
C ILE A 268 -22.29 -24.75 -19.66
N VAL A 269 -22.91 -25.05 -18.54
CA VAL A 269 -24.20 -25.76 -18.50
C VAL A 269 -25.33 -24.91 -19.06
N MET A 270 -25.40 -23.62 -18.67
CA MET A 270 -26.48 -22.72 -19.08
C MET A 270 -26.34 -22.19 -20.50
N TYR A 271 -25.11 -21.83 -20.90
CA TYR A 271 -24.86 -21.13 -22.17
C TYR A 271 -24.05 -21.96 -23.18
N ARG A 272 -23.64 -23.19 -22.82
CA ARG A 272 -22.94 -24.14 -23.72
C ARG A 272 -21.72 -23.50 -24.39
N LEU A 273 -21.68 -23.42 -25.71
CA LEU A 273 -20.53 -22.86 -26.45
C LEU A 273 -20.21 -21.40 -26.13
N PRO A 274 -21.17 -20.45 -26.08
CA PRO A 274 -20.92 -19.11 -25.54
C PRO A 274 -20.39 -19.13 -24.09
N GLY A 275 -20.87 -20.08 -23.27
CA GLY A 275 -20.39 -20.28 -21.91
C GLY A 275 -18.91 -20.64 -21.81
N VAL A 276 -18.41 -21.48 -22.72
CA VAL A 276 -16.96 -21.77 -22.81
C VAL A 276 -16.16 -20.52 -23.14
N ALA A 277 -16.64 -19.69 -24.07
CA ALA A 277 -15.98 -18.43 -24.41
C ALA A 277 -15.95 -17.46 -23.21
N ALA A 278 -17.06 -17.36 -22.45
CA ALA A 278 -17.12 -16.55 -21.24
C ALA A 278 -16.22 -17.08 -20.12
N SER A 279 -16.11 -18.40 -19.97
CA SER A 279 -15.20 -19.02 -18.99
C SER A 279 -13.73 -18.69 -19.29
N LEU A 280 -13.33 -18.72 -20.56
CA LEU A 280 -12.00 -18.28 -20.97
C LEU A 280 -11.79 -16.76 -20.73
N ALA A 281 -12.80 -15.95 -21.01
CA ALA A 281 -12.76 -14.52 -20.71
C ALA A 281 -12.66 -14.24 -19.20
N LEU A 282 -13.31 -15.06 -18.37
CA LEU A 282 -13.23 -14.96 -16.91
C LEU A 282 -11.82 -15.30 -16.39
N CYS A 283 -11.15 -16.30 -16.96
CA CYS A 283 -9.75 -16.57 -16.62
C CYS A 283 -8.85 -15.39 -16.97
N ILE A 284 -9.06 -14.75 -18.13
CA ILE A 284 -8.32 -13.54 -18.52
C ILE A 284 -8.64 -12.37 -17.56
N TYR A 285 -9.90 -12.22 -17.16
CA TYR A 285 -10.32 -11.23 -16.16
C TYR A 285 -9.52 -11.36 -14.86
N VAL A 286 -9.44 -12.56 -14.30
CA VAL A 286 -8.68 -12.82 -13.08
C VAL A 286 -7.22 -12.40 -13.24
N LEU A 287 -6.59 -12.76 -14.36
CA LEU A 287 -5.20 -12.35 -14.64
C LEU A 287 -5.06 -10.83 -14.73
N ILE A 288 -5.98 -10.15 -15.44
CA ILE A 288 -5.96 -8.67 -15.54
C ILE A 288 -6.06 -8.02 -14.16
N VAL A 289 -6.96 -8.51 -13.29
CA VAL A 289 -7.13 -7.96 -11.94
C VAL A 289 -5.85 -8.11 -11.12
N PHE A 290 -5.24 -9.29 -11.11
CA PHE A 290 -4.01 -9.53 -10.35
C PHE A 290 -2.83 -8.69 -10.87
N TYR A 291 -2.64 -8.62 -12.18
CA TYR A 291 -1.58 -7.78 -12.76
C TYR A 291 -1.84 -6.29 -12.55
N ALA A 292 -3.10 -5.84 -12.65
CA ALA A 292 -3.45 -4.45 -12.35
C ALA A 292 -3.15 -4.08 -10.90
N LEU A 293 -3.42 -4.99 -9.95
CA LEU A 293 -3.07 -4.79 -8.54
C LEU A 293 -1.55 -4.71 -8.35
N ALA A 294 -0.79 -5.63 -8.95
CA ALA A 294 0.67 -5.62 -8.85
C ALA A 294 1.30 -4.34 -9.42
N ILE A 295 0.75 -3.82 -10.54
CA ILE A 295 1.25 -2.59 -11.18
C ILE A 295 0.82 -1.33 -10.42
N SER A 296 -0.38 -1.32 -9.83
CA SER A 296 -0.89 -0.15 -9.11
C SER A 296 -0.17 0.13 -7.79
N GLY A 297 0.59 -0.84 -7.24
CA GLY A 297 1.20 -0.76 -5.93
C GLY A 297 0.18 -0.69 -4.77
N ALA A 298 -1.09 -0.98 -5.06
CA ALA A 298 -2.15 -0.95 -4.05
C ALA A 298 -1.98 -2.11 -3.06
N GLN A 299 -2.17 -1.82 -1.78
CA GLN A 299 -2.14 -2.83 -0.74
C GLN A 299 -3.39 -3.70 -0.78
N LEU A 300 -3.20 -5.03 -0.82
CA LEU A 300 -4.27 -6.01 -0.75
C LEU A 300 -4.66 -6.23 0.72
N THR A 301 -5.87 -5.86 1.07
CA THR A 301 -6.46 -6.04 2.40
C THR A 301 -7.43 -7.23 2.40
N LEU A 302 -7.87 -7.69 3.58
CA LEU A 302 -8.88 -8.73 3.70
C LEU A 302 -10.19 -8.34 2.99
N GLN A 303 -10.61 -7.07 3.15
CA GLN A 303 -11.74 -6.52 2.42
C GLN A 303 -11.45 -6.39 0.91
N GLY A 304 -10.20 -6.13 0.53
CA GLY A 304 -9.78 -6.14 -0.87
C GLY A 304 -9.93 -7.51 -1.52
N ILE A 305 -9.61 -8.59 -0.80
CA ILE A 305 -9.88 -9.97 -1.25
C ILE A 305 -11.38 -10.19 -1.46
N ALA A 306 -12.22 -9.75 -0.52
CA ALA A 306 -13.67 -9.82 -0.69
C ALA A 306 -14.14 -9.03 -1.94
N GLY A 307 -13.53 -7.88 -2.22
CA GLY A 307 -13.75 -7.09 -3.44
C GLY A 307 -13.40 -7.86 -4.72
N ILE A 308 -12.27 -8.58 -4.73
CA ILE A 308 -11.89 -9.44 -5.87
C ILE A 308 -12.92 -10.56 -6.08
N LEU A 309 -13.32 -11.26 -5.00
CA LEU A 309 -14.31 -12.35 -5.08
C LEU A 309 -15.66 -11.84 -5.58
N LEU A 310 -16.11 -10.69 -5.10
CA LEU A 310 -17.30 -10.01 -5.60
C LEU A 310 -17.15 -9.64 -7.08
N GLY A 311 -15.98 -9.14 -7.47
CA GLY A 311 -15.64 -8.77 -8.85
C GLY A 311 -15.73 -9.95 -9.82
N ILE A 312 -15.33 -11.17 -9.40
CA ILE A 312 -15.48 -12.38 -10.21
C ILE A 312 -16.97 -12.64 -10.52
N GLY A 313 -17.86 -12.47 -9.55
CA GLY A 313 -19.31 -12.59 -9.75
C GLY A 313 -19.84 -11.55 -10.74
N MET A 314 -19.46 -10.27 -10.57
CA MET A 314 -19.88 -9.18 -11.45
C MET A 314 -19.32 -9.31 -12.87
N ALA A 315 -18.13 -9.89 -13.05
CA ALA A 315 -17.56 -10.08 -14.39
C ALA A 315 -18.36 -11.05 -15.25
N VAL A 316 -19.12 -11.96 -14.62
CA VAL A 316 -19.99 -12.91 -15.31
C VAL A 316 -21.34 -12.29 -15.68
N ASP A 317 -21.86 -11.39 -14.84
CA ASP A 317 -23.17 -10.76 -15.03
C ASP A 317 -23.31 -10.07 -16.38
N ALA A 318 -22.31 -9.30 -16.79
CA ALA A 318 -22.28 -8.67 -18.11
C ALA A 318 -22.38 -9.70 -19.26
N ASN A 319 -21.71 -10.87 -19.13
CA ASN A 319 -21.79 -11.93 -20.13
C ASN A 319 -23.17 -12.60 -20.13
N VAL A 320 -23.79 -12.76 -18.98
CA VAL A 320 -25.16 -13.30 -18.85
C VAL A 320 -26.15 -12.42 -19.59
N ILE A 321 -26.12 -11.10 -19.37
CA ILE A 321 -26.99 -10.12 -20.04
C ILE A 321 -26.78 -10.23 -21.58
N ILE A 322 -25.54 -10.25 -22.04
CA ILE A 322 -25.21 -10.36 -23.47
C ILE A 322 -25.78 -11.66 -24.04
N PHE A 323 -25.62 -12.78 -23.36
CA PHE A 323 -26.04 -14.09 -23.86
C PHE A 323 -27.56 -14.26 -23.85
N GLU A 324 -28.27 -13.66 -22.91
CA GLU A 324 -29.74 -13.63 -22.95
C GLU A 324 -30.23 -12.79 -24.16
N ARG A 325 -29.63 -11.63 -24.42
CA ARG A 325 -29.94 -10.85 -25.64
C ARG A 325 -29.57 -11.60 -26.91
N PHE A 326 -28.45 -12.32 -26.91
CA PHE A 326 -28.06 -13.18 -28.01
C PHE A 326 -29.10 -14.30 -28.26
N ARG A 327 -29.65 -14.93 -27.21
CA ARG A 327 -30.70 -15.96 -27.28
C ARG A 327 -32.02 -15.39 -27.83
N GLU A 328 -32.41 -14.20 -27.39
CA GLU A 328 -33.59 -13.50 -27.91
C GLU A 328 -33.48 -13.27 -29.43
N GLU A 329 -32.33 -12.81 -29.88
CA GLU A 329 -32.08 -12.56 -31.30
C GLU A 329 -32.02 -13.86 -32.14
N LEU A 330 -31.55 -14.96 -31.57
CA LEU A 330 -31.60 -16.29 -32.19
C LEU A 330 -33.06 -16.80 -32.32
N LYS A 331 -33.88 -16.62 -31.29
CA LYS A 331 -35.31 -16.97 -31.30
C LYS A 331 -36.08 -16.14 -32.30
N ALA A 332 -35.66 -14.90 -32.56
CA ALA A 332 -36.20 -14.03 -33.62
C ALA A 332 -35.78 -14.44 -35.03
N GLY A 333 -35.09 -15.59 -35.19
CA GLY A 333 -34.72 -16.16 -36.50
C GLY A 333 -33.44 -15.61 -37.13
N ARG A 334 -32.63 -14.84 -36.39
CA ARG A 334 -31.35 -14.33 -36.93
C ARG A 334 -30.30 -15.43 -36.99
N THR A 335 -29.37 -15.29 -37.93
CA THR A 335 -28.19 -16.17 -37.95
C THR A 335 -27.32 -15.95 -36.73
N PRO A 336 -26.62 -16.97 -36.21
CA PRO A 336 -25.83 -16.87 -35.00
C PRO A 336 -24.84 -15.69 -34.98
N MET A 337 -24.21 -15.39 -36.11
CA MET A 337 -23.27 -14.26 -36.20
C MET A 337 -23.95 -12.90 -36.09
N ASN A 338 -25.15 -12.75 -36.72
CA ASN A 338 -25.93 -11.54 -36.62
C ASN A 338 -26.58 -11.40 -35.24
N ALA A 339 -27.10 -12.50 -34.69
CA ALA A 339 -27.65 -12.55 -33.33
C ALA A 339 -26.59 -12.11 -32.29
N LEU A 340 -25.36 -12.57 -32.42
CA LEU A 340 -24.27 -12.12 -31.56
C LEU A 340 -24.03 -10.60 -31.69
N LYS A 341 -23.97 -10.09 -32.93
CA LYS A 341 -23.74 -8.65 -33.19
C LYS A 341 -24.83 -7.77 -32.57
N PHE A 342 -26.09 -8.15 -32.71
CA PHE A 342 -27.23 -7.39 -32.17
C PHE A 342 -27.38 -7.60 -30.66
N GLY A 343 -27.14 -8.80 -30.15
CA GLY A 343 -27.13 -9.09 -28.70
C GLY A 343 -26.14 -8.19 -27.96
N TYR A 344 -24.89 -8.09 -28.45
CA TYR A 344 -23.90 -7.17 -27.88
C TYR A 344 -24.34 -5.70 -27.98
N LYS A 345 -24.89 -5.28 -29.12
CA LYS A 345 -25.35 -3.90 -29.30
C LYS A 345 -26.47 -3.53 -28.32
N ASN A 346 -27.44 -4.44 -28.14
CA ASN A 346 -28.62 -4.19 -27.32
C ASN A 346 -28.32 -4.33 -25.81
N ALA A 347 -27.30 -5.13 -25.42
CA ALA A 347 -26.88 -5.30 -24.05
C ALA A 347 -25.99 -4.16 -23.54
N LEU A 348 -25.25 -3.47 -24.45
CA LEU A 348 -24.16 -2.57 -24.09
C LEU A 348 -24.61 -1.41 -23.18
N SER A 349 -25.76 -0.79 -23.44
CA SER A 349 -26.30 0.31 -22.61
C SER A 349 -26.53 -0.17 -21.18
N ALA A 350 -27.26 -1.28 -21.00
CA ALA A 350 -27.57 -1.80 -19.67
C ALA A 350 -26.29 -2.20 -18.88
N ILE A 351 -25.28 -2.74 -19.57
CA ILE A 351 -24.00 -3.10 -18.96
C ILE A 351 -23.25 -1.85 -18.51
N ILE A 352 -23.18 -0.81 -19.32
CA ILE A 352 -22.50 0.44 -18.98
C ILE A 352 -23.22 1.10 -17.80
N ASP A 353 -24.55 1.22 -17.85
CA ASP A 353 -25.34 1.89 -16.82
C ASP A 353 -25.18 1.19 -15.45
N ALA A 354 -25.22 -0.15 -15.41
CA ALA A 354 -25.02 -0.93 -14.20
C ALA A 354 -23.60 -0.76 -13.63
N ASN A 355 -22.57 -0.73 -14.47
CA ASN A 355 -21.20 -0.59 -14.02
C ASN A 355 -20.83 0.85 -13.63
N VAL A 356 -21.44 1.87 -14.25
CA VAL A 356 -21.24 3.28 -13.88
C VAL A 356 -21.68 3.52 -12.44
N THR A 357 -22.81 2.97 -12.00
CA THR A 357 -23.27 3.11 -10.60
C THR A 357 -22.27 2.49 -9.62
N THR A 358 -21.70 1.33 -9.95
CA THR A 358 -20.68 0.67 -9.13
C THR A 358 -19.36 1.46 -9.12
N ILE A 359 -18.95 2.02 -10.25
CA ILE A 359 -17.76 2.89 -10.34
C ILE A 359 -17.94 4.13 -9.46
N ILE A 360 -19.11 4.78 -9.50
CA ILE A 360 -19.39 5.94 -8.65
C ILE A 360 -19.26 5.55 -7.17
N ALA A 361 -19.87 4.44 -6.75
CA ALA A 361 -19.77 3.96 -5.38
C ALA A 361 -18.30 3.66 -4.99
N ALA A 362 -17.54 2.99 -5.86
CA ALA A 362 -16.13 2.70 -5.63
C ALA A 362 -15.27 3.97 -5.51
N VAL A 363 -15.51 4.98 -6.35
CA VAL A 363 -14.81 6.27 -6.30
C VAL A 363 -15.13 7.02 -5.00
N VAL A 364 -16.40 7.05 -4.57
CA VAL A 364 -16.78 7.65 -3.29
C VAL A 364 -16.08 6.94 -2.12
N LEU A 365 -16.07 5.59 -2.12
CA LEU A 365 -15.37 4.82 -1.10
C LEU A 365 -13.84 5.02 -1.14
N LEU A 366 -13.27 5.25 -2.31
CA LEU A 366 -11.84 5.51 -2.47
C LEU A 366 -11.45 6.88 -1.90
N TYR A 367 -12.32 7.87 -2.07
CA TYR A 367 -12.07 9.25 -1.62
C TYR A 367 -12.33 9.44 -0.12
N PHE A 368 -13.45 8.91 0.37
CA PHE A 368 -13.86 9.06 1.78
C PHE A 368 -13.46 7.88 2.67
N GLY A 369 -13.10 6.74 2.08
CA GLY A 369 -12.72 5.55 2.82
C GLY A 369 -11.33 5.67 3.43
N THR A 370 -11.12 4.98 4.56
CA THR A 370 -9.84 4.91 5.26
C THR A 370 -9.39 3.45 5.40
N GLY A 371 -8.08 3.22 5.51
CA GLY A 371 -7.49 1.91 5.79
C GLY A 371 -8.04 0.81 4.86
N THR A 372 -8.64 -0.20 5.45
CA THR A 372 -9.13 -1.40 4.76
C THR A 372 -10.29 -1.15 3.79
N ILE A 373 -11.12 -0.11 4.04
CA ILE A 373 -12.22 0.30 3.12
C ILE A 373 -11.63 0.79 1.79
N LYS A 374 -10.53 1.53 1.85
CA LYS A 374 -9.83 2.02 0.65
C LYS A 374 -9.26 0.86 -0.18
N GLY A 375 -8.73 -0.19 0.48
CA GLY A 375 -8.31 -1.43 -0.17
C GLY A 375 -9.46 -2.12 -0.92
N PHE A 376 -10.64 -2.25 -0.28
CA PHE A 376 -11.84 -2.77 -0.93
C PHE A 376 -12.25 -1.94 -2.15
N ALA A 377 -12.31 -0.62 -2.00
CA ALA A 377 -12.71 0.30 -3.07
C ALA A 377 -11.76 0.21 -4.28
N THR A 378 -10.46 0.11 -4.03
CA THR A 378 -9.43 -0.05 -5.08
C THR A 378 -9.63 -1.35 -5.86
N THR A 379 -9.77 -2.48 -5.17
CA THR A 379 -9.98 -3.78 -5.82
C THR A 379 -11.30 -3.85 -6.57
N LEU A 380 -12.37 -3.24 -6.00
CA LEU A 380 -13.67 -3.13 -6.65
C LEU A 380 -13.58 -2.31 -7.94
N LEU A 381 -12.92 -1.16 -7.91
CA LEU A 381 -12.75 -0.30 -9.09
C LEU A 381 -11.97 -1.01 -10.20
N ILE A 382 -10.82 -1.61 -9.85
CA ILE A 382 -10.01 -2.41 -10.78
C ILE A 382 -10.85 -3.55 -11.36
N GLY A 383 -11.61 -4.27 -10.52
CA GLY A 383 -12.47 -5.37 -10.93
C GLY A 383 -13.54 -4.94 -11.91
N VAL A 384 -14.25 -3.83 -11.64
CA VAL A 384 -15.30 -3.33 -12.53
C VAL A 384 -14.75 -2.89 -13.89
N VAL A 385 -13.63 -2.16 -13.90
CA VAL A 385 -12.99 -1.75 -15.16
C VAL A 385 -12.50 -2.96 -15.95
N ALA A 386 -11.86 -3.93 -15.29
CA ALA A 386 -11.42 -5.18 -15.92
C ALA A 386 -12.62 -5.98 -16.47
N SER A 387 -13.75 -6.05 -15.75
CA SER A 387 -14.95 -6.76 -16.19
C SER A 387 -15.56 -6.13 -17.44
N LEU A 388 -15.61 -4.80 -17.53
CA LEU A 388 -16.06 -4.10 -18.73
C LEU A 388 -15.18 -4.41 -19.94
N ILE A 389 -13.84 -4.36 -19.78
CA ILE A 389 -12.90 -4.68 -20.85
C ILE A 389 -13.08 -6.12 -21.30
N THR A 390 -13.17 -7.06 -20.37
CA THR A 390 -13.27 -8.49 -20.70
C THR A 390 -14.61 -8.84 -21.32
N ALA A 391 -15.73 -8.31 -20.82
CA ALA A 391 -17.06 -8.60 -21.37
C ALA A 391 -17.26 -7.98 -22.76
N VAL A 392 -16.88 -6.71 -22.94
CA VAL A 392 -17.15 -5.99 -24.21
C VAL A 392 -16.20 -6.42 -25.33
N PHE A 393 -14.91 -6.61 -25.02
CA PHE A 393 -13.91 -6.86 -26.06
C PHE A 393 -13.51 -8.35 -26.14
N ILE A 394 -13.07 -8.93 -25.01
CA ILE A 394 -12.46 -10.26 -25.00
C ILE A 394 -13.52 -11.35 -25.21
N SER A 395 -14.61 -11.31 -24.44
CA SER A 395 -15.72 -12.26 -24.55
C SER A 395 -16.32 -12.21 -25.95
N ARG A 396 -16.53 -11.00 -26.50
CA ARG A 396 -17.02 -10.82 -27.88
C ARG A 396 -16.08 -11.44 -28.91
N PHE A 397 -14.79 -11.26 -28.75
CA PHE A 397 -13.79 -11.83 -29.66
C PHE A 397 -13.82 -13.37 -29.59
N LEU A 398 -13.81 -13.94 -28.39
CA LEU A 398 -13.84 -15.39 -28.16
C LEU A 398 -15.13 -16.01 -28.67
N CYS A 399 -16.30 -15.41 -28.39
CA CYS A 399 -17.58 -15.86 -28.92
C CYS A 399 -17.60 -15.90 -30.45
N LYS A 400 -17.03 -14.87 -31.12
CA LYS A 400 -16.90 -14.89 -32.59
C LYS A 400 -16.06 -16.06 -33.08
N GLN A 401 -14.96 -16.41 -32.40
CA GLN A 401 -14.13 -17.53 -32.79
C GLN A 401 -14.85 -18.86 -32.60
N VAL A 402 -15.55 -19.02 -31.48
CA VAL A 402 -16.35 -20.21 -31.18
C VAL A 402 -17.47 -20.40 -32.22
N LEU A 403 -18.19 -19.35 -32.60
CA LEU A 403 -19.23 -19.40 -33.64
C LEU A 403 -18.67 -19.79 -35.02
N ARG A 404 -17.45 -19.35 -35.37
CA ARG A 404 -16.77 -19.68 -36.65
C ARG A 404 -16.35 -21.13 -36.71
N LEU A 405 -16.27 -21.87 -35.61
CA LEU A 405 -16.01 -23.29 -35.62
C LEU A 405 -17.15 -24.09 -36.28
N GLY A 406 -18.34 -23.46 -36.39
CA GLY A 406 -19.38 -23.95 -37.29
C GLY A 406 -20.26 -25.03 -36.69
N ALA A 407 -20.60 -24.90 -35.42
CA ALA A 407 -21.73 -25.63 -34.85
C ALA A 407 -23.03 -25.14 -35.55
N THR A 408 -23.63 -25.97 -36.41
CA THR A 408 -24.72 -25.55 -37.30
C THR A 408 -26.12 -25.72 -36.70
N GLY A 409 -26.23 -26.18 -35.46
CA GLY A 409 -27.52 -26.37 -34.82
C GLY A 409 -27.79 -25.32 -33.72
N ASN A 410 -29.03 -24.81 -33.65
CA ASN A 410 -29.43 -23.89 -32.56
C ASN A 410 -29.26 -24.52 -31.18
N ALA A 411 -29.30 -25.87 -31.10
CA ALA A 411 -29.08 -26.63 -29.86
C ALA A 411 -27.70 -26.41 -29.20
N TRP A 412 -26.68 -25.93 -29.92
CA TRP A 412 -25.35 -25.61 -29.39
C TRP A 412 -25.28 -24.23 -28.72
N TYR A 413 -26.30 -23.40 -28.92
CA TYR A 413 -26.33 -22.00 -28.44
C TYR A 413 -27.50 -21.71 -27.50
N THR A 414 -28.55 -22.54 -27.53
CA THR A 414 -29.75 -22.39 -26.70
C THR A 414 -30.11 -23.75 -26.07
N ARG A 415 -30.67 -23.71 -24.88
CA ARG A 415 -31.36 -24.81 -24.24
C ARG A 415 -32.78 -24.85 -24.73
#